data_55275dd1f2de33f3b050487998ba0803
#
_entry.id   55275dd1f2de33f3b050487998ba0803
#
_cell.length_a   1.000
_cell.length_b   1.000
_cell.length_c   1.000
_cell.angle_alpha   90.00
_cell.angle_beta   90.00
_cell.angle_gamma   90.00
#
_symmetry.space_group_name_H-M   'P 1'
#
loop_
_entity.id
_entity.type
_entity.pdbx_description
1 polymer ?
#
loop_
_entity_poly.entity_id
_entity_poly.type
_entity_poly.pdbx_seq_one_letter_code
_entity_poly.pdbx_strand_id
1 'polypeptide(L)'
;MIDKIKEGREEYKRIHMTSIIYQWSIEEWHELVDSGLLEGKPVELLEGNIVEMSPEGIEHSYTNQSVSDYLRDLFKGQAHVRDAHPITLDNSEPEPDIAIVQLPATIYRNHHPYAQNIYWLIEVSNRTLTKDLEQKIITYARNGIPEYWVIDLKNKKLIVHTQIQNNSYSKVIEYRSGTIASQAFTQIQIDLDKLLLY
;
A
#
# COMPACT_ATOMS: atom_id res chain seq x y z
N MET A 1 11.16 -50.22 31.63
CA MET A 1 11.28 -48.83 32.20
C MET A 1 11.69 -47.78 31.17
N ILE A 2 12.25 -48.20 30.05
CA ILE A 2 12.70 -47.27 28.95
C ILE A 2 11.54 -46.87 28.02
N ASP A 3 10.50 -47.71 27.89
CA ASP A 3 9.37 -47.40 26.96
C ASP A 3 8.40 -46.37 27.51
N LYS A 4 8.22 -46.25 28.83
CA LYS A 4 7.38 -45.20 29.42
C LYS A 4 7.96 -43.77 29.31
N ILE A 5 9.27 -43.64 29.03
CA ILE A 5 9.92 -42.34 28.86
C ILE A 5 9.74 -41.82 27.41
N LYS A 6 9.51 -42.71 26.46
CA LYS A 6 9.26 -42.30 25.04
C LYS A 6 7.84 -41.80 24.82
N GLU A 7 6.84 -42.40 25.45
CA GLU A 7 5.44 -41.91 25.36
C GLU A 7 5.25 -40.52 25.95
N GLY A 8 5.92 -40.19 27.05
CA GLY A 8 5.85 -38.86 27.66
C GLY A 8 6.51 -37.73 26.84
N ARG A 9 7.40 -38.06 25.88
CA ARG A 9 8.03 -37.07 25.00
C ARG A 9 7.21 -36.73 23.75
N GLU A 10 6.29 -37.59 23.33
CA GLU A 10 5.42 -37.31 22.19
C GLU A 10 4.19 -36.47 22.58
N GLU A 11 3.74 -36.58 23.81
CA GLU A 11 2.60 -35.83 24.33
C GLU A 11 2.91 -34.33 24.54
N TYR A 12 4.18 -33.97 24.82
CA TYR A 12 4.63 -32.59 24.94
C TYR A 12 4.74 -31.81 23.60
N LYS A 13 4.64 -32.50 22.46
CA LYS A 13 4.73 -31.88 21.13
C LYS A 13 3.40 -31.36 20.57
N ARG A 14 2.31 -31.40 21.32
CA ARG A 14 0.97 -31.04 20.83
C ARG A 14 0.27 -29.89 21.54
N ILE A 15 1.02 -29.10 22.30
CA ILE A 15 0.47 -27.81 22.70
C ILE A 15 0.85 -26.80 21.58
N HIS A 16 0.11 -26.83 20.49
CA HIS A 16 0.01 -25.64 19.64
C HIS A 16 -0.75 -24.58 20.47
N MET A 17 -0.03 -23.82 21.26
CA MET A 17 -0.52 -22.53 21.70
C MET A 17 -0.66 -21.68 20.44
N THR A 18 -1.84 -21.68 19.85
CA THR A 18 -2.23 -20.65 18.89
C THR A 18 -2.30 -19.35 19.68
N SER A 19 -1.18 -18.62 19.70
CA SER A 19 -1.19 -17.26 20.20
C SER A 19 -2.15 -16.46 19.30
N ILE A 20 -3.18 -15.91 19.87
CA ILE A 20 -4.05 -14.96 19.18
C ILE A 20 -3.30 -13.62 19.23
N ILE A 21 -2.87 -13.14 18.05
CA ILE A 21 -2.28 -11.81 17.94
C ILE A 21 -3.42 -10.80 18.03
N TYR A 22 -3.29 -9.82 18.94
CA TYR A 22 -4.22 -8.73 19.05
C TYR A 22 -4.18 -7.88 17.76
N GLN A 23 -5.35 -7.52 17.25
CA GLN A 23 -5.50 -6.68 16.07
C GLN A 23 -5.98 -5.30 16.54
N TRP A 24 -5.21 -4.27 16.22
CA TRP A 24 -5.55 -2.89 16.53
C TRP A 24 -6.69 -2.41 15.63
N SER A 25 -7.68 -1.73 16.20
CA SER A 25 -8.66 -0.99 15.43
C SER A 25 -8.07 0.35 14.93
N ILE A 26 -8.75 1.00 13.98
CA ILE A 26 -8.35 2.34 13.51
C ILE A 26 -8.45 3.37 14.64
N GLU A 27 -9.46 3.28 15.49
CA GLU A 27 -9.65 4.17 16.63
C GLU A 27 -8.49 4.04 17.63
N GLU A 28 -8.14 2.81 18.02
CA GLU A 28 -7.01 2.55 18.90
C GLU A 28 -5.68 2.99 18.31
N TRP A 29 -5.51 2.81 16.98
CA TRP A 29 -4.35 3.30 16.25
C TRP A 29 -4.25 4.83 16.32
N HIS A 30 -5.35 5.56 16.07
CA HIS A 30 -5.38 7.01 16.17
C HIS A 30 -5.09 7.49 17.60
N GLU A 31 -5.65 6.83 18.63
CA GLU A 31 -5.32 7.14 20.04
C GLU A 31 -3.81 6.94 20.32
N LEU A 32 -3.21 5.89 19.75
CA LEU A 32 -1.79 5.62 19.91
C LEU A 32 -0.91 6.68 19.18
N VAL A 33 -1.29 7.11 17.99
CA VAL A 33 -0.63 8.20 17.25
C VAL A 33 -0.75 9.52 18.03
N ASP A 34 -1.96 9.88 18.47
CA ASP A 34 -2.24 11.13 19.20
C ASP A 34 -1.54 11.18 20.56
N SER A 35 -1.26 10.03 21.15
CA SER A 35 -0.48 9.95 22.41
C SER A 35 0.99 10.35 22.25
N GLY A 36 1.51 10.44 21.02
CA GLY A 36 2.92 10.71 20.71
C GLY A 36 3.87 9.51 20.91
N LEU A 37 3.37 8.34 21.30
CA LEU A 37 4.20 7.14 21.52
C LEU A 37 4.89 6.63 20.23
N LEU A 38 4.34 6.97 19.08
CA LEU A 38 4.87 6.60 17.77
C LEU A 38 5.71 7.70 17.13
N GLU A 39 5.89 8.85 17.76
CA GLU A 39 6.67 9.95 17.20
C GLU A 39 8.10 9.50 16.85
N GLY A 40 8.49 9.75 15.59
CA GLY A 40 9.80 9.36 15.05
C GLY A 40 9.98 7.87 14.76
N LYS A 41 8.94 7.05 14.89
CA LYS A 41 8.98 5.64 14.50
C LYS A 41 8.39 5.47 13.10
N PRO A 42 9.14 4.87 12.15
CA PRO A 42 8.64 4.61 10.80
C PRO A 42 7.73 3.37 10.82
N VAL A 43 6.47 3.55 11.19
CA VAL A 43 5.51 2.45 11.32
C VAL A 43 4.18 2.83 10.67
N GLU A 44 3.50 1.84 10.10
CA GLU A 44 2.14 1.95 9.56
C GLU A 44 1.25 0.85 10.16
N LEU A 45 -0.08 0.99 10.07
CA LEU A 45 -1.02 -0.05 10.46
C LEU A 45 -1.44 -0.86 9.22
N LEU A 46 -1.18 -2.17 9.21
CA LEU A 46 -1.61 -3.09 8.14
C LEU A 46 -2.37 -4.28 8.74
N GLU A 47 -3.62 -4.46 8.32
CA GLU A 47 -4.50 -5.56 8.79
C GLU A 47 -4.51 -5.66 10.33
N GLY A 48 -4.60 -4.51 11.02
CA GLY A 48 -4.58 -4.42 12.47
C GLY A 48 -3.22 -4.69 13.13
N ASN A 49 -2.14 -4.81 12.37
CA ASN A 49 -0.79 -4.99 12.88
C ASN A 49 0.04 -3.73 12.68
N ILE A 50 0.79 -3.32 13.70
CA ILE A 50 1.78 -2.27 13.58
C ILE A 50 3.01 -2.87 12.91
N VAL A 51 3.37 -2.37 11.74
CA VAL A 51 4.50 -2.86 10.94
C VAL A 51 5.52 -1.75 10.73
N GLU A 52 6.79 -2.11 10.70
CA GLU A 52 7.87 -1.16 10.44
C GLU A 52 8.01 -0.91 8.94
N MET A 53 8.07 0.37 8.55
CA MET A 53 8.30 0.77 7.17
C MET A 53 9.80 0.65 6.83
N SER A 54 10.09 0.14 5.64
CA SER A 54 11.47 0.08 5.16
C SER A 54 11.99 1.47 4.81
N PRO A 55 13.25 1.81 5.14
CA PRO A 55 13.85 3.07 4.71
C PRO A 55 13.89 3.20 3.18
N GLU A 56 13.57 4.37 2.69
CA GLU A 56 13.64 4.69 1.27
C GLU A 56 15.11 4.81 0.79
N GLY A 57 15.40 4.22 -0.36
CA GLY A 57 16.65 4.43 -1.06
C GLY A 57 16.62 5.69 -1.95
N ILE A 58 17.78 6.13 -2.39
CA ILE A 58 17.93 7.36 -3.22
C ILE A 58 17.10 7.28 -4.50
N GLU A 59 17.14 6.16 -5.22
CA GLU A 59 16.41 5.97 -6.48
C GLU A 59 14.88 5.95 -6.24
N HIS A 60 14.42 5.31 -5.16
CA HIS A 60 13.02 5.30 -4.77
C HIS A 60 12.52 6.72 -4.49
N SER A 61 13.18 7.44 -3.59
CA SER A 61 12.80 8.81 -3.21
C SER A 61 12.79 9.76 -4.40
N TYR A 62 13.81 9.69 -5.27
CA TYR A 62 13.86 10.50 -6.50
C TYR A 62 12.70 10.19 -7.45
N THR A 63 12.40 8.89 -7.65
CA THR A 63 11.29 8.47 -8.51
C THR A 63 9.96 8.89 -7.93
N ASN A 64 9.72 8.66 -6.65
CA ASN A 64 8.49 9.06 -5.97
C ASN A 64 8.24 10.57 -6.16
N GLN A 65 9.21 11.42 -5.89
CA GLN A 65 9.11 12.87 -6.07
C GLN A 65 8.81 13.24 -7.53
N SER A 66 9.60 12.71 -8.48
CA SER A 66 9.47 13.05 -9.91
C SER A 66 8.11 12.64 -10.49
N VAL A 67 7.64 11.44 -10.12
CA VAL A 67 6.34 10.92 -10.55
C VAL A 67 5.20 11.73 -9.91
N SER A 68 5.31 12.04 -8.63
CA SER A 68 4.33 12.85 -7.92
C SER A 68 4.16 14.23 -8.56
N ASP A 69 5.26 14.90 -8.88
CA ASP A 69 5.24 16.22 -9.52
C ASP A 69 4.63 16.15 -10.91
N TYR A 70 5.02 15.17 -11.72
CA TYR A 70 4.43 14.94 -13.04
C TYR A 70 2.91 14.72 -12.96
N LEU A 71 2.45 13.86 -12.04
CA LEU A 71 1.03 13.57 -11.87
C LEU A 71 0.25 14.78 -11.32
N ARG A 72 0.84 15.59 -10.42
CA ARG A 72 0.23 16.83 -9.93
C ARG A 72 -0.04 17.80 -11.07
N ASP A 73 0.91 17.96 -11.97
CA ASP A 73 0.73 18.84 -13.12
C ASP A 73 -0.33 18.28 -14.09
N LEU A 74 -0.27 16.99 -14.37
CA LEU A 74 -1.17 16.33 -15.31
C LEU A 74 -2.64 16.32 -14.83
N PHE A 75 -2.87 16.09 -13.53
CA PHE A 75 -4.21 16.01 -12.92
C PHE A 75 -4.68 17.32 -12.26
N LYS A 76 -3.99 18.43 -12.53
CA LYS A 76 -4.34 19.74 -11.96
C LYS A 76 -5.81 20.08 -12.20
N GLY A 77 -6.54 20.32 -11.10
CA GLY A 77 -7.97 20.64 -11.14
C GLY A 77 -8.91 19.44 -11.36
N GLN A 78 -8.40 18.22 -11.47
CA GLN A 78 -9.18 16.99 -11.66
C GLN A 78 -9.05 16.03 -10.50
N ALA A 79 -7.86 15.89 -9.93
CA ALA A 79 -7.59 15.09 -8.75
C ALA A 79 -6.56 15.76 -7.85
N HIS A 80 -6.48 15.30 -6.60
CA HIS A 80 -5.42 15.68 -5.67
C HIS A 80 -4.41 14.56 -5.57
N VAL A 81 -3.14 14.86 -5.82
CA VAL A 81 -2.03 13.91 -5.73
C VAL A 81 -1.34 14.08 -4.38
N ARG A 82 -1.36 13.04 -3.56
CA ARG A 82 -0.68 12.95 -2.27
C ARG A 82 0.51 12.02 -2.41
N ASP A 83 1.62 12.35 -1.80
CA ASP A 83 2.82 11.52 -1.75
C ASP A 83 3.25 11.29 -0.30
N ALA A 84 3.59 10.04 0.03
CA ALA A 84 4.04 9.63 1.35
C ALA A 84 3.15 10.16 2.49
N HIS A 85 1.85 9.96 2.36
CA HIS A 85 0.86 10.34 3.37
C HIS A 85 -0.16 9.22 3.60
N PRO A 86 -0.61 9.02 4.85
CA PRO A 86 -1.55 7.96 5.17
C PRO A 86 -2.88 8.04 4.43
N ILE A 87 -3.48 6.87 4.24
CA ILE A 87 -4.87 6.67 3.84
C ILE A 87 -5.54 5.79 4.90
N THR A 88 -6.81 6.01 5.22
CA THR A 88 -7.54 5.22 6.22
C THR A 88 -8.45 4.21 5.54
N LEU A 89 -8.24 2.93 5.82
CA LEU A 89 -9.01 1.79 5.36
C LEU A 89 -9.72 1.12 6.56
N ASP A 90 -10.45 0.02 6.35
CA ASP A 90 -11.27 -0.60 7.40
C ASP A 90 -10.48 -0.99 8.66
N ASN A 91 -9.29 -1.58 8.49
CA ASN A 91 -8.41 -2.02 9.57
C ASN A 91 -6.92 -1.76 9.29
N SER A 92 -6.66 -0.77 8.44
CA SER A 92 -5.30 -0.44 7.99
C SER A 92 -5.18 1.07 7.77
N GLU A 93 -4.01 1.62 8.07
CA GLU A 93 -3.66 3.00 7.77
C GLU A 93 -2.26 3.03 7.15
N PRO A 94 -2.13 2.54 5.89
CA PRO A 94 -0.86 2.52 5.19
C PRO A 94 -0.49 3.90 4.64
N GLU A 95 0.82 4.09 4.41
CA GLU A 95 1.38 5.23 3.69
C GLU A 95 1.80 4.79 2.28
N PRO A 96 0.92 4.87 1.26
CA PRO A 96 1.33 4.62 -0.10
C PRO A 96 2.29 5.70 -0.59
N ASP A 97 3.22 5.34 -1.48
CA ASP A 97 4.13 6.30 -2.07
C ASP A 97 3.36 7.43 -2.77
N ILE A 98 2.32 7.10 -3.54
CA ILE A 98 1.44 8.10 -4.16
C ILE A 98 -0.02 7.64 -4.08
N ALA A 99 -0.91 8.55 -3.67
CA ALA A 99 -2.35 8.37 -3.72
C ALA A 99 -3.01 9.45 -4.59
N ILE A 100 -3.81 9.02 -5.57
CA ILE A 100 -4.60 9.93 -6.40
C ILE A 100 -6.02 9.92 -5.86
N VAL A 101 -6.45 11.06 -5.32
CA VAL A 101 -7.67 11.18 -4.54
C VAL A 101 -8.58 12.30 -5.02
N GLN A 102 -9.81 12.29 -4.56
CA GLN A 102 -10.84 13.26 -4.93
C GLN A 102 -10.48 14.69 -4.50
N LEU A 103 -10.99 15.65 -5.26
CA LEU A 103 -11.02 17.08 -4.88
C LEU A 103 -12.32 17.41 -4.10
N PRO A 104 -12.36 18.50 -3.34
CA PRO A 104 -11.25 19.42 -3.05
C PRO A 104 -10.31 18.88 -1.96
N ALA A 105 -9.03 19.19 -2.03
CA ALA A 105 -8.03 18.77 -1.04
C ALA A 105 -8.38 19.17 0.42
N THR A 106 -9.22 20.18 0.58
CA THR A 106 -9.66 20.70 1.89
C THR A 106 -10.48 19.70 2.71
N ILE A 107 -11.08 18.70 2.08
CA ILE A 107 -11.82 17.63 2.83
C ILE A 107 -10.86 16.80 3.71
N TYR A 108 -9.59 16.73 3.34
CA TYR A 108 -8.56 15.96 4.07
C TYR A 108 -7.88 16.75 5.20
N ARG A 109 -8.47 17.85 5.64
CA ARG A 109 -7.95 18.63 6.80
C ARG A 109 -8.19 17.93 8.13
N ASN A 110 -9.25 17.12 8.22
CA ASN A 110 -9.71 16.52 9.47
C ASN A 110 -9.63 14.99 9.46
N HIS A 111 -9.30 14.38 8.35
CA HIS A 111 -9.12 12.93 8.19
C HIS A 111 -8.26 12.60 6.98
N HIS A 112 -7.65 11.44 6.96
CA HIS A 112 -7.00 10.90 5.77
C HIS A 112 -8.03 10.46 4.73
N PRO A 113 -7.67 10.30 3.46
CA PRO A 113 -8.58 9.74 2.46
C PRO A 113 -9.05 8.34 2.86
N TYR A 114 -10.35 8.12 2.82
CA TYR A 114 -10.95 6.79 2.92
C TYR A 114 -10.96 6.12 1.55
N ALA A 115 -11.20 4.78 1.50
CA ALA A 115 -11.19 4.02 0.26
C ALA A 115 -12.05 4.63 -0.86
N GLN A 116 -13.25 5.13 -0.53
CA GLN A 116 -14.14 5.77 -1.51
C GLN A 116 -13.65 7.11 -2.08
N ASN A 117 -12.65 7.71 -1.45
CA ASN A 117 -12.02 8.94 -1.93
C ASN A 117 -10.88 8.70 -2.92
N ILE A 118 -10.44 7.44 -3.07
CA ILE A 118 -9.23 7.08 -3.78
C ILE A 118 -9.58 6.60 -5.19
N TYR A 119 -8.96 7.22 -6.19
CA TYR A 119 -9.06 6.76 -7.57
C TYR A 119 -8.11 5.61 -7.84
N TRP A 120 -6.84 5.74 -7.45
CA TRP A 120 -5.85 4.65 -7.45
C TRP A 120 -4.65 5.00 -6.57
N LEU A 121 -3.86 3.98 -6.27
CA LEU A 121 -2.63 4.06 -5.50
C LEU A 121 -1.43 3.65 -6.36
N ILE A 122 -0.26 4.17 -6.05
CA ILE A 122 1.00 3.82 -6.70
C ILE A 122 2.03 3.53 -5.59
N GLU A 123 2.77 2.43 -5.76
CA GLU A 123 3.97 2.11 -4.97
C GLU A 123 5.18 2.05 -5.90
N VAL A 124 6.29 2.57 -5.44
CA VAL A 124 7.59 2.52 -6.12
C VAL A 124 8.41 1.41 -5.49
N SER A 125 8.86 0.43 -6.26
CA SER A 125 9.59 -0.72 -5.74
C SER A 125 10.96 -0.85 -6.39
N ASN A 126 12.00 -0.89 -5.58
CA ASN A 126 13.38 -1.17 -6.01
C ASN A 126 13.78 -2.65 -5.81
N ARG A 127 12.90 -3.45 -5.24
CA ARG A 127 13.12 -4.89 -4.98
C ARG A 127 12.06 -5.72 -5.71
N THR A 128 12.37 -6.99 -5.99
CA THR A 128 11.34 -7.97 -6.34
C THR A 128 10.25 -7.94 -5.28
N LEU A 129 8.97 -8.08 -5.73
CA LEU A 129 7.78 -8.09 -4.88
C LEU A 129 8.10 -8.61 -3.48
N THR A 130 8.16 -7.70 -2.52
CA THR A 130 8.42 -8.02 -1.13
C THR A 130 7.11 -8.50 -0.50
N LYS A 131 7.19 -9.19 0.63
CA LYS A 131 5.99 -9.55 1.40
C LYS A 131 5.08 -8.33 1.66
N ASP A 132 5.69 -7.17 1.83
CA ASP A 132 4.96 -5.92 2.08
C ASP A 132 4.08 -5.52 0.88
N LEU A 133 4.62 -5.58 -0.36
CA LEU A 133 3.83 -5.32 -1.56
C LEU A 133 2.73 -6.38 -1.77
N GLU A 134 3.02 -7.65 -1.49
CA GLU A 134 2.01 -8.70 -1.57
C GLU A 134 0.88 -8.48 -0.56
N GLN A 135 1.21 -8.04 0.65
CA GLN A 135 0.22 -7.71 1.67
C GLN A 135 -0.59 -6.47 1.27
N LYS A 136 0.06 -5.40 0.81
CA LYS A 136 -0.61 -4.17 0.35
C LYS A 136 -1.57 -4.46 -0.83
N ILE A 137 -1.18 -5.31 -1.80
CA ILE A 137 -2.06 -5.74 -2.90
C ILE A 137 -3.37 -6.34 -2.35
N ILE A 138 -3.28 -7.22 -1.35
CA ILE A 138 -4.45 -7.87 -0.74
C ILE A 138 -5.27 -6.85 0.04
N THR A 139 -4.62 -6.03 0.86
CA THR A 139 -5.28 -5.00 1.68
C THR A 139 -6.03 -4.01 0.81
N TYR A 140 -5.42 -3.49 -0.27
CA TYR A 140 -6.05 -2.55 -1.18
C TYR A 140 -7.23 -3.16 -1.93
N ALA A 141 -7.09 -4.40 -2.43
CA ALA A 141 -8.18 -5.09 -3.10
C ALA A 141 -9.37 -5.35 -2.18
N ARG A 142 -9.13 -5.77 -0.92
CA ARG A 142 -10.19 -6.01 0.09
C ARG A 142 -10.97 -4.75 0.42
N ASN A 143 -10.29 -3.62 0.49
CA ASN A 143 -10.89 -2.33 0.77
C ASN A 143 -11.49 -1.64 -0.47
N GLY A 144 -11.53 -2.33 -1.62
CA GLY A 144 -12.19 -1.84 -2.81
C GLY A 144 -11.44 -0.74 -3.56
N ILE A 145 -10.13 -0.59 -3.36
CA ILE A 145 -9.30 0.35 -4.14
C ILE A 145 -9.32 -0.10 -5.61
N PRO A 146 -9.91 0.68 -6.53
CA PRO A 146 -10.26 0.16 -7.86
C PRO A 146 -9.06 -0.15 -8.75
N GLU A 147 -7.93 0.51 -8.48
CA GLU A 147 -6.72 0.39 -9.31
C GLU A 147 -5.47 0.59 -8.45
N TYR A 148 -4.47 -0.26 -8.64
CA TYR A 148 -3.22 -0.23 -7.92
C TYR A 148 -2.05 -0.44 -8.86
N TRP A 149 -1.07 0.45 -8.83
CA TRP A 149 0.10 0.46 -9.71
C TRP A 149 1.38 0.21 -8.91
N VAL A 150 2.29 -0.56 -9.48
CA VAL A 150 3.63 -0.76 -8.94
C VAL A 150 4.65 -0.34 -10.00
N ILE A 151 5.46 0.66 -9.68
CA ILE A 151 6.62 1.06 -10.48
C ILE A 151 7.79 0.17 -10.05
N ASP A 152 8.12 -0.82 -10.86
CA ASP A 152 9.24 -1.74 -10.64
C ASP A 152 10.52 -1.13 -11.24
N LEU A 153 11.30 -0.45 -10.40
CA LEU A 153 12.53 0.22 -10.80
C LEU A 153 13.58 -0.76 -11.33
N LYS A 154 13.70 -1.92 -10.69
CA LYS A 154 14.70 -2.94 -11.05
C LYS A 154 14.48 -3.48 -12.46
N ASN A 155 13.22 -3.75 -12.83
CA ASN A 155 12.87 -4.32 -14.12
C ASN A 155 12.36 -3.29 -15.14
N LYS A 156 12.34 -2.00 -14.74
CA LYS A 156 11.91 -0.86 -15.53
C LYS A 156 10.55 -1.13 -16.21
N LYS A 157 9.53 -1.31 -15.38
CA LYS A 157 8.17 -1.57 -15.81
C LYS A 157 7.15 -1.03 -14.82
N LEU A 158 5.97 -0.72 -15.32
CA LEU A 158 4.78 -0.47 -14.54
C LEU A 158 3.91 -1.73 -14.51
N ILE A 159 3.49 -2.15 -13.33
CA ILE A 159 2.55 -3.26 -13.14
C ILE A 159 1.23 -2.65 -12.66
N VAL A 160 0.15 -2.90 -13.40
CA VAL A 160 -1.18 -2.34 -13.15
C VAL A 160 -2.13 -3.45 -12.73
N HIS A 161 -2.64 -3.32 -11.51
CA HIS A 161 -3.62 -4.24 -10.91
C HIS A 161 -5.01 -3.61 -10.97
N THR A 162 -5.99 -4.33 -11.54
CA THR A 162 -7.37 -3.86 -11.71
C THR A 162 -8.38 -5.01 -11.60
N GLN A 163 -9.68 -4.68 -11.66
CA GLN A 163 -10.79 -5.63 -11.64
C GLN A 163 -10.80 -6.52 -10.40
N ILE A 164 -11.32 -5.97 -9.30
CA ILE A 164 -11.42 -6.72 -8.04
C ILE A 164 -12.46 -7.83 -8.18
N GLN A 165 -12.04 -9.05 -7.83
CA GLN A 165 -12.89 -10.23 -7.71
C GLN A 165 -12.44 -11.03 -6.47
N ASN A 166 -13.37 -11.42 -5.63
CA ASN A 166 -13.07 -12.19 -4.41
C ASN A 166 -11.96 -11.58 -3.55
N ASN A 167 -12.01 -10.26 -3.34
CA ASN A 167 -11.02 -9.49 -2.56
C ASN A 167 -9.58 -9.56 -3.13
N SER A 168 -9.44 -9.74 -4.42
CA SER A 168 -8.15 -9.74 -5.12
C SER A 168 -8.27 -9.07 -6.49
N TYR A 169 -7.17 -8.54 -7.01
CA TYR A 169 -7.13 -8.03 -8.39
C TYR A 169 -7.04 -9.20 -9.36
N SER A 170 -8.03 -9.33 -10.24
CA SER A 170 -8.12 -10.41 -11.22
C SER A 170 -7.41 -10.09 -12.55
N LYS A 171 -7.08 -8.82 -12.79
CA LYS A 171 -6.39 -8.39 -14.00
C LYS A 171 -5.11 -7.66 -13.65
N VAL A 172 -3.98 -8.18 -14.15
CA VAL A 172 -2.64 -7.61 -13.97
C VAL A 172 -2.01 -7.44 -15.35
N ILE A 173 -1.55 -6.24 -15.67
CA ILE A 173 -0.90 -5.91 -16.95
C ILE A 173 0.42 -5.22 -16.67
N GLU A 174 1.46 -5.61 -17.40
CA GLU A 174 2.77 -4.98 -17.37
C GLU A 174 2.97 -4.05 -18.58
N TYR A 175 3.52 -2.88 -18.34
CA TYR A 175 3.85 -1.89 -19.36
C TYR A 175 5.31 -1.49 -19.23
N ARG A 176 5.98 -1.24 -20.37
CA ARG A 176 7.39 -0.83 -20.40
C ARG A 176 7.63 0.46 -21.18
N SER A 177 6.68 0.89 -21.98
CA SER A 177 6.78 2.11 -22.80
C SER A 177 5.41 2.51 -23.32
N GLY A 178 5.30 3.70 -23.86
CA GLY A 178 4.06 4.23 -24.44
C GLY A 178 3.26 5.04 -23.44
N THR A 179 1.95 5.02 -23.56
CA THR A 179 1.03 5.76 -22.68
C THR A 179 -0.02 4.84 -22.08
N ILE A 180 -0.52 5.22 -20.90
CA ILE A 180 -1.61 4.54 -20.20
C ILE A 180 -2.62 5.58 -19.71
N ALA A 181 -3.87 5.19 -19.59
CA ALA A 181 -4.88 5.96 -18.87
C ALA A 181 -5.38 5.15 -17.67
N SER A 182 -5.63 5.82 -16.54
CA SER A 182 -6.27 5.17 -15.40
C SER A 182 -7.76 4.93 -15.67
N GLN A 183 -8.39 4.00 -14.95
CA GLN A 183 -9.81 3.72 -15.08
C GLN A 183 -10.68 4.96 -14.77
N ALA A 184 -10.27 5.77 -13.80
CA ALA A 184 -11.01 6.97 -13.40
C ALA A 184 -10.90 8.12 -14.43
N PHE A 185 -9.83 8.17 -15.23
CA PHE A 185 -9.54 9.29 -16.15
C PHE A 185 -9.09 8.75 -17.52
N THR A 186 -9.98 8.06 -18.22
CA THR A 186 -9.69 7.39 -19.49
C THR A 186 -9.27 8.33 -20.62
N GLN A 187 -9.59 9.61 -20.50
CA GLN A 187 -9.24 10.66 -21.47
C GLN A 187 -7.83 11.25 -21.26
N ILE A 188 -7.19 10.98 -20.10
CA ILE A 188 -5.87 11.51 -19.76
C ILE A 188 -4.82 10.46 -20.03
N GLN A 189 -3.89 10.78 -20.94
CA GLN A 189 -2.78 9.90 -21.27
C GLN A 189 -1.60 10.19 -20.36
N ILE A 190 -1.16 9.18 -19.63
CA ILE A 190 0.00 9.21 -18.74
C ILE A 190 1.18 8.60 -19.50
N ASP A 191 2.24 9.36 -19.66
CA ASP A 191 3.46 8.95 -20.37
C ASP A 191 4.30 8.03 -19.46
N LEU A 192 4.55 6.81 -19.93
CA LEU A 192 5.34 5.83 -19.18
C LEU A 192 6.81 6.23 -19.04
N ASP A 193 7.37 6.97 -19.99
CA ASP A 193 8.75 7.45 -19.89
C ASP A 193 8.91 8.43 -18.71
N LYS A 194 7.83 9.11 -18.32
CA LYS A 194 7.79 9.97 -17.13
C LYS A 194 7.64 9.20 -15.82
N LEU A 195 6.97 8.05 -15.85
CA LEU A 195 6.84 7.17 -14.67
C LEU A 195 8.08 6.32 -14.43
N LEU A 196 8.72 5.86 -15.52
CA LEU A 196 9.87 4.94 -15.47
C LEU A 196 11.22 5.67 -15.56
N LEU A 197 11.18 7.00 -15.72
CA LEU A 197 12.34 7.91 -15.77
C LEU A 197 13.40 7.47 -16.81
N TYR A 198 12.96 7.27 -18.05
CA TYR A 198 13.86 7.03 -19.20
C TYR A 198 14.43 8.33 -19.72
#